data_793a0263c26052cc8507c850255f7be8
#
_entry.id   793a0263c26052cc8507c850255f7be8
#
_cell.length_a   1.000
_cell.length_b   1.000
_cell.length_c   1.000
_cell.angle_alpha   90.00
_cell.angle_beta   90.00
_cell.angle_gamma   90.00
#
_symmetry.space_group_name_H-M   'P 1'
#
loop_
_entity.id
_entity.type
_entity.pdbx_description
1 polymer ?
#
loop_
_entity_poly.entity_id
_entity_poly.type
_entity_poly.pdbx_seq_one_letter_code
_entity_poly.pdbx_strand_id
1 'polypeptide(L)'
;MSLTLTDFVAPNAVIAALKVNSKKQAIQELAARAAELTGQSEKEIQEILLQREKLGSTGVGSGVAIPHGKLPKLGRLFGLFARLQRPVDFEALDNQPVDLIFLLLAPEAAGADHLKALARVARQLRDPEIARRLRESNDADALHAVLAMPPASTAA
;
A
#
# COMPACT_ATOMS: atom_id res chain seq x y z
N MET A 1 6.47 -6.11 21.06
CA MET A 1 5.42 -6.62 20.19
C MET A 1 5.68 -6.23 18.77
N SER A 2 5.60 -7.17 17.86
CA SER A 2 5.76 -6.82 16.46
C SER A 2 4.45 -6.33 15.89
N LEU A 3 4.57 -5.31 15.04
CA LEU A 3 3.45 -4.75 14.30
C LEU A 3 3.14 -5.66 13.13
N THR A 4 1.88 -6.04 12.96
CA THR A 4 1.44 -6.79 11.78
C THR A 4 0.66 -5.86 10.86
N LEU A 5 0.61 -6.20 9.57
CA LEU A 5 -0.10 -5.34 8.61
C LEU A 5 -1.58 -5.19 8.95
N THR A 6 -2.18 -6.25 9.49
CA THR A 6 -3.61 -6.20 9.84
C THR A 6 -3.90 -5.34 11.06
N ASP A 7 -2.87 -4.89 11.77
CA ASP A 7 -3.07 -3.92 12.85
C ASP A 7 -3.56 -2.58 12.32
N PHE A 8 -3.26 -2.25 11.05
CA PHE A 8 -3.69 -1.00 10.45
C PHE A 8 -4.35 -1.16 9.08
N VAL A 9 -4.69 -2.39 8.68
CA VAL A 9 -5.46 -2.65 7.45
C VAL A 9 -6.75 -3.36 7.81
N ALA A 10 -7.86 -2.64 7.77
CA ALA A 10 -9.16 -3.22 8.04
C ALA A 10 -9.60 -4.13 6.88
N PRO A 11 -10.49 -5.09 7.11
CA PRO A 11 -10.97 -5.96 6.03
C PRO A 11 -11.58 -5.21 4.85
N ASN A 12 -12.20 -4.05 5.08
CA ASN A 12 -12.76 -3.25 4.00
C ASN A 12 -11.74 -2.35 3.31
N ALA A 13 -10.47 -2.43 3.73
CA ALA A 13 -9.39 -1.66 3.12
C ALA A 13 -8.54 -2.54 2.19
N VAL A 14 -9.19 -3.47 1.49
CA VAL A 14 -8.53 -4.35 0.52
C VAL A 14 -9.34 -4.30 -0.78
N ILE A 15 -8.69 -3.94 -1.87
CA ILE A 15 -9.29 -3.92 -3.20
C ILE A 15 -8.75 -5.09 -4.01
N ALA A 16 -9.61 -6.07 -4.31
CA ALA A 16 -9.19 -7.32 -4.93
C ALA A 16 -8.84 -7.18 -6.41
N ALA A 17 -9.46 -6.23 -7.09
CA ALA A 17 -9.26 -6.07 -8.52
C ALA A 17 -9.44 -4.60 -8.91
N LEU A 18 -8.40 -3.82 -8.72
CA LEU A 18 -8.42 -2.41 -9.07
C LEU A 18 -8.14 -2.25 -10.55
N LYS A 19 -9.05 -1.55 -11.23
CA LYS A 19 -8.96 -1.37 -12.67
C LYS A 19 -8.48 0.04 -12.98
N VAL A 20 -7.21 0.18 -13.28
CA VAL A 20 -6.59 1.47 -13.62
C VAL A 20 -5.59 1.27 -14.75
N ASN A 21 -5.29 2.35 -15.47
CA ASN A 21 -4.43 2.30 -16.64
C ASN A 21 -3.11 3.05 -16.47
N SER A 22 -2.93 3.76 -15.36
CA SER A 22 -1.72 4.57 -15.15
C SER A 22 -1.45 4.73 -13.68
N LYS A 23 -0.22 5.12 -13.38
CA LYS A 23 0.20 5.46 -12.02
C LYS A 23 -0.68 6.56 -11.42
N LYS A 24 -0.92 7.62 -12.19
CA LYS A 24 -1.74 8.74 -11.72
C LYS A 24 -3.16 8.29 -11.38
N GLN A 25 -3.76 7.49 -12.26
CA GLN A 25 -5.10 6.97 -12.03
C GLN A 25 -5.13 6.07 -10.80
N ALA A 26 -4.11 5.24 -10.62
CA ALA A 26 -4.02 4.38 -9.44
C ALA A 26 -4.00 5.21 -8.16
N ILE A 27 -3.18 6.26 -8.12
CA ILE A 27 -3.10 7.13 -6.95
C ILE A 27 -4.43 7.84 -6.70
N GLN A 28 -5.09 8.31 -7.75
CA GLN A 28 -6.40 8.95 -7.62
C GLN A 28 -7.45 8.01 -7.03
N GLU A 29 -7.51 6.79 -7.53
CA GLU A 29 -8.48 5.81 -7.04
C GLU A 29 -8.20 5.39 -5.60
N LEU A 30 -6.93 5.23 -5.25
CA LEU A 30 -6.55 4.90 -3.89
C LEU A 30 -6.87 6.05 -2.94
N ALA A 31 -6.62 7.28 -3.36
CA ALA A 31 -6.96 8.44 -2.54
C ALA A 31 -8.45 8.55 -2.30
N ALA A 32 -9.27 8.26 -3.32
CA ALA A 32 -10.73 8.28 -3.17
C ALA A 32 -11.19 7.24 -2.16
N ARG A 33 -10.67 6.02 -2.25
CA ARG A 33 -11.05 4.96 -1.32
C ARG A 33 -10.57 5.27 0.09
N ALA A 34 -9.35 5.78 0.23
CA ALA A 34 -8.80 6.16 1.53
C ALA A 34 -9.63 7.26 2.17
N ALA A 35 -10.09 8.23 1.38
CA ALA A 35 -10.95 9.31 1.89
C ALA A 35 -12.26 8.76 2.44
N GLU A 36 -12.87 7.81 1.73
CA GLU A 36 -14.10 7.16 2.22
C GLU A 36 -13.88 6.47 3.56
N LEU A 37 -12.77 5.75 3.69
CA LEU A 37 -12.51 4.93 4.86
C LEU A 37 -12.01 5.71 6.07
N THR A 38 -11.31 6.83 5.83
CA THR A 38 -10.74 7.63 6.91
C THR A 38 -11.55 8.87 7.26
N GLY A 39 -12.45 9.29 6.37
CA GLY A 39 -13.17 10.54 6.55
C GLY A 39 -12.31 11.77 6.26
N GLN A 40 -11.10 11.59 5.73
CA GLN A 40 -10.20 12.68 5.40
C GLN A 40 -10.44 13.20 3.97
N SER A 41 -9.89 14.34 3.66
CA SER A 41 -10.05 14.96 2.35
C SER A 41 -9.36 14.17 1.24
N GLU A 42 -10.12 13.77 0.23
CA GLU A 42 -9.56 13.07 -0.93
C GLU A 42 -8.51 13.94 -1.63
N LYS A 43 -8.80 15.22 -1.80
CA LYS A 43 -7.87 16.14 -2.46
C LYS A 43 -6.55 16.23 -1.70
N GLU A 44 -6.63 16.34 -0.38
CA GLU A 44 -5.43 16.43 0.46
C GLU A 44 -4.61 15.16 0.39
N ILE A 45 -5.25 14.00 0.45
CA ILE A 45 -4.56 12.72 0.33
C ILE A 45 -3.87 12.62 -1.03
N GLN A 46 -4.58 12.95 -2.09
CA GLN A 46 -4.05 12.89 -3.44
C GLN A 46 -2.83 13.80 -3.61
N GLU A 47 -2.92 15.03 -3.11
CA GLU A 47 -1.82 15.99 -3.19
C GLU A 47 -0.57 15.48 -2.47
N ILE A 48 -0.75 14.95 -1.27
CA ILE A 48 0.36 14.42 -0.47
C ILE A 48 1.04 13.27 -1.19
N LEU A 49 0.26 12.34 -1.72
CA LEU A 49 0.80 11.19 -2.43
C LEU A 49 1.54 11.61 -3.70
N LEU A 50 0.96 12.53 -4.47
CA LEU A 50 1.60 12.97 -5.71
C LEU A 50 2.88 13.75 -5.43
N GLN A 51 2.91 14.53 -4.36
CA GLN A 51 4.14 15.23 -3.98
C GLN A 51 5.24 14.27 -3.59
N ARG A 52 4.88 13.20 -2.88
CA ARG A 52 5.87 12.17 -2.52
C ARG A 52 6.44 11.50 -3.76
N GLU A 53 5.61 11.23 -4.76
CA GLU A 53 6.06 10.60 -6.00
C GLU A 53 7.00 11.50 -6.80
N LYS A 54 6.87 12.81 -6.67
CA LYS A 54 7.79 13.75 -7.34
C LYS A 54 9.22 13.65 -6.81
N LEU A 55 9.39 13.20 -5.58
CA LEU A 55 10.72 13.02 -4.99
C LEU A 55 11.39 11.74 -5.47
N GLY A 56 10.64 10.86 -6.08
CA GLY A 56 11.09 9.57 -6.57
C GLY A 56 9.97 8.56 -6.44
N SER A 57 9.97 7.58 -7.32
CA SER A 57 8.92 6.57 -7.36
C SER A 57 8.89 5.75 -6.07
N THR A 58 7.68 5.45 -5.59
CA THR A 58 7.48 4.50 -4.49
C THR A 58 7.35 3.07 -4.99
N GLY A 59 7.56 2.83 -6.28
CA GLY A 59 7.70 1.48 -6.83
C GLY A 59 9.04 0.91 -6.39
N VAL A 60 8.98 -0.07 -5.48
CA VAL A 60 10.20 -0.58 -4.81
C VAL A 60 10.81 -1.79 -5.51
N GLY A 61 10.22 -2.20 -6.62
CA GLY A 61 10.69 -3.36 -7.39
C GLY A 61 9.79 -4.57 -7.18
N SER A 62 9.97 -5.57 -8.02
CA SER A 62 9.23 -6.83 -7.98
C SER A 62 7.71 -6.66 -8.11
N GLY A 63 7.30 -5.61 -8.82
CA GLY A 63 5.88 -5.37 -9.07
C GLY A 63 5.13 -4.72 -7.91
N VAL A 64 5.85 -4.18 -6.91
CA VAL A 64 5.27 -3.62 -5.69
C VAL A 64 5.50 -2.12 -5.62
N ALA A 65 4.48 -1.36 -5.23
CA ALA A 65 4.61 0.06 -4.93
C ALA A 65 3.99 0.35 -3.57
N ILE A 66 4.59 1.30 -2.84
CA ILE A 66 4.13 1.67 -1.51
C ILE A 66 4.00 3.20 -1.42
N PRO A 67 2.96 3.77 -2.06
CA PRO A 67 2.68 5.20 -1.89
C PRO A 67 2.40 5.47 -0.41
N HIS A 68 2.96 6.57 0.11
CA HIS A 68 2.80 6.87 1.53
C HIS A 68 2.90 8.36 1.79
N GLY A 69 2.38 8.76 2.93
CA GLY A 69 2.43 10.14 3.36
C GLY A 69 1.88 10.32 4.75
N LYS A 70 1.99 11.55 5.26
CA LYS A 70 1.49 11.91 6.58
C LYS A 70 0.32 12.89 6.42
N LEU A 71 -0.72 12.68 7.22
CA LEU A 71 -1.90 13.54 7.24
C LEU A 71 -2.04 14.19 8.61
N PRO A 72 -2.18 15.53 8.69
CA PRO A 72 -2.26 16.21 9.98
C PRO A 72 -3.41 15.76 10.86
N LYS A 73 -4.55 15.42 10.27
CA LYS A 73 -5.76 15.09 11.01
C LYS A 73 -6.00 13.61 11.21
N LEU A 74 -5.07 12.77 10.75
CA LEU A 74 -5.22 11.32 10.90
C LEU A 74 -4.84 10.93 12.32
N GLY A 75 -5.68 10.07 12.95
CA GLY A 75 -5.48 9.70 14.35
C GLY A 75 -4.58 8.49 14.55
N ARG A 76 -4.41 7.65 13.53
CA ARG A 76 -3.60 6.43 13.63
C ARG A 76 -3.18 6.00 12.24
N LEU A 77 -2.27 5.02 12.19
CA LEU A 77 -1.84 4.45 10.92
C LEU A 77 -3.02 3.89 10.13
N PHE A 78 -3.01 4.12 8.84
CA PHE A 78 -4.02 3.60 7.93
C PHE A 78 -3.34 2.94 6.74
N GLY A 79 -3.70 1.70 6.44
CA GLY A 79 -3.21 0.98 5.28
C GLY A 79 -4.34 0.57 4.36
N LEU A 80 -4.07 0.61 3.07
CA LEU A 80 -5.01 0.19 2.04
C LEU A 80 -4.24 -0.62 1.01
N PHE A 81 -4.67 -1.87 0.80
CA PHE A 81 -4.02 -2.73 -0.17
C PHE A 81 -4.87 -2.86 -1.43
N ALA A 82 -4.21 -2.81 -2.58
CA ALA A 82 -4.89 -3.01 -3.87
C ALA A 82 -4.09 -3.95 -4.75
N ARG A 83 -4.78 -4.94 -5.30
CA ARG A 83 -4.27 -5.79 -6.35
C ARG A 83 -4.83 -5.28 -7.66
N LEU A 84 -3.96 -4.94 -8.60
CA LEU A 84 -4.38 -4.37 -9.88
C LEU A 84 -4.75 -5.48 -10.87
N GLN A 85 -5.81 -5.24 -11.65
CA GLN A 85 -6.18 -6.18 -12.72
C GLN A 85 -5.10 -6.26 -13.78
N ARG A 86 -4.47 -5.13 -14.08
CA ARG A 86 -3.37 -5.04 -15.03
C ARG A 86 -2.22 -4.29 -14.39
N PRO A 87 -0.98 -4.77 -14.57
CA PRO A 87 0.16 -4.00 -14.11
C PRO A 87 0.24 -2.65 -14.81
N VAL A 88 0.71 -1.64 -14.08
CA VAL A 88 0.89 -0.29 -14.63
C VAL A 88 2.32 0.17 -14.45
N ASP A 89 2.77 1.03 -15.35
CA ASP A 89 4.07 1.65 -15.23
C ASP A 89 4.04 2.64 -14.07
N PHE A 90 4.80 2.35 -13.03
CA PHE A 90 4.89 3.17 -11.82
C PHE A 90 6.23 3.88 -11.73
N GLU A 91 7.00 3.83 -12.81
CA GLU A 91 8.37 4.37 -12.84
C GLU A 91 9.21 3.76 -11.72
N ALA A 92 9.01 2.46 -11.49
CA ALA A 92 9.67 1.74 -10.41
C ALA A 92 11.18 1.66 -10.63
N LEU A 93 11.91 1.44 -9.54
CA LEU A 93 13.37 1.41 -9.57
C LEU A 93 13.94 0.36 -10.53
N ASP A 94 13.24 -0.75 -10.70
CA ASP A 94 13.68 -1.83 -11.60
C ASP A 94 13.02 -1.79 -12.96
N ASN A 95 12.28 -0.73 -13.27
CA ASN A 95 11.55 -0.54 -14.52
C ASN A 95 10.51 -1.61 -14.82
N GLN A 96 10.10 -2.38 -13.80
CA GLN A 96 9.05 -3.39 -13.97
C GLN A 96 7.69 -2.78 -13.64
N PRO A 97 6.63 -3.21 -14.34
CA PRO A 97 5.28 -2.71 -14.01
C PRO A 97 4.83 -3.21 -12.65
N VAL A 98 3.90 -2.46 -12.05
CA VAL A 98 3.42 -2.69 -10.69
C VAL A 98 1.99 -3.24 -10.73
N ASP A 99 1.74 -4.29 -9.98
CA ASP A 99 0.41 -4.90 -9.84
C ASP A 99 -0.05 -5.03 -8.39
N LEU A 100 0.84 -4.76 -7.43
CA LEU A 100 0.48 -4.77 -6.01
C LEU A 100 0.84 -3.41 -5.42
N ILE A 101 -0.15 -2.74 -4.84
CA ILE A 101 0.06 -1.42 -4.25
C ILE A 101 -0.43 -1.44 -2.81
N PHE A 102 0.41 -0.94 -1.91
CA PHE A 102 0.04 -0.74 -0.52
C PHE A 102 0.17 0.75 -0.20
N LEU A 103 -0.98 1.39 0.06
CA LEU A 103 -1.02 2.78 0.48
C LEU A 103 -0.88 2.85 1.99
N LEU A 104 0.07 3.66 2.47
CA LEU A 104 0.27 3.84 3.90
C LEU A 104 0.14 5.32 4.25
N LEU A 105 -0.82 5.64 5.11
CA LEU A 105 -0.99 6.98 5.63
C LEU A 105 -0.73 6.96 7.13
N ALA A 106 -0.02 7.96 7.62
CA ALA A 106 0.36 8.05 9.02
C ALA A 106 -0.03 9.39 9.60
N PRO A 107 -0.30 9.45 10.93
CA PRO A 107 -0.45 10.73 11.60
C PRO A 107 0.84 11.54 11.47
N GLU A 108 0.70 12.85 11.44
CA GLU A 108 1.86 13.72 11.31
C GLU A 108 2.83 13.53 12.49
N ALA A 109 2.31 13.21 13.65
CA ALA A 109 3.11 13.01 14.86
C ALA A 109 3.64 11.57 15.02
N ALA A 110 3.46 10.70 14.01
CA ALA A 110 3.81 9.29 14.16
C ALA A 110 5.32 9.03 14.34
N GLY A 111 6.16 9.87 13.74
CA GLY A 111 7.60 9.73 13.91
C GLY A 111 8.13 8.38 13.49
N ALA A 112 8.79 7.67 14.41
CA ALA A 112 9.40 6.38 14.12
C ALA A 112 8.40 5.29 13.76
N ASP A 113 7.15 5.39 14.23
CA ASP A 113 6.14 4.39 13.93
C ASP A 113 5.82 4.33 12.44
N HIS A 114 5.87 5.49 11.76
CA HIS A 114 5.68 5.53 10.31
C HIS A 114 6.76 4.73 9.59
N LEU A 115 8.01 4.93 9.98
CA LEU A 115 9.13 4.23 9.36
C LEU A 115 9.08 2.73 9.64
N LYS A 116 8.70 2.34 10.86
CA LYS A 116 8.55 0.93 11.20
C LYS A 116 7.45 0.27 10.38
N ALA A 117 6.32 0.95 10.24
CA ALA A 117 5.21 0.43 9.43
C ALA A 117 5.62 0.29 7.97
N LEU A 118 6.29 1.30 7.42
CA LEU A 118 6.74 1.28 6.04
C LEU A 118 7.71 0.12 5.78
N ALA A 119 8.66 -0.09 6.69
CA ALA A 119 9.60 -1.19 6.58
C ALA A 119 8.89 -2.55 6.64
N ARG A 120 7.91 -2.67 7.51
CA ARG A 120 7.15 -3.91 7.63
C ARG A 120 6.35 -4.20 6.37
N VAL A 121 5.72 -3.19 5.79
CA VAL A 121 4.97 -3.34 4.53
C VAL A 121 5.91 -3.79 3.42
N ALA A 122 7.05 -3.12 3.28
CA ALA A 122 8.02 -3.47 2.24
C ALA A 122 8.49 -4.92 2.37
N ARG A 123 8.81 -5.33 3.59
CA ARG A 123 9.28 -6.67 3.86
C ARG A 123 8.21 -7.72 3.53
N GLN A 124 6.96 -7.45 3.93
CA GLN A 124 5.85 -8.36 3.70
C GLN A 124 5.59 -8.55 2.20
N LEU A 125 5.48 -7.45 1.46
CA LEU A 125 5.11 -7.52 0.05
C LEU A 125 6.25 -7.95 -0.86
N ARG A 126 7.50 -7.84 -0.41
CA ARG A 126 8.65 -8.29 -1.19
C ARG A 126 8.99 -9.75 -0.94
N ASP A 127 8.35 -10.39 0.02
CA ASP A 127 8.51 -11.82 0.21
C ASP A 127 7.89 -12.54 -0.99
N PRO A 128 8.66 -13.37 -1.72
CA PRO A 128 8.15 -13.98 -2.96
C PRO A 128 6.91 -14.85 -2.76
N GLU A 129 6.83 -15.56 -1.65
CA GLU A 129 5.67 -16.42 -1.39
C GLU A 129 4.42 -15.61 -1.09
N ILE A 130 4.57 -14.55 -0.27
CA ILE A 130 3.46 -13.65 0.03
C ILE A 130 2.96 -12.99 -1.25
N ALA A 131 3.88 -12.44 -2.05
CA ALA A 131 3.52 -11.77 -3.31
C ALA A 131 2.81 -12.73 -4.26
N ARG A 132 3.28 -13.97 -4.36
CA ARG A 132 2.66 -14.98 -5.22
C ARG A 132 1.21 -15.24 -4.79
N ARG A 133 0.99 -15.41 -3.48
CA ARG A 133 -0.36 -15.65 -2.96
C ARG A 133 -1.27 -14.46 -3.18
N LEU A 134 -0.75 -13.25 -3.02
CA LEU A 134 -1.54 -12.05 -3.28
C LEU A 134 -1.95 -11.95 -4.75
N ARG A 135 -1.08 -12.39 -5.67
CA ARG A 135 -1.38 -12.33 -7.09
C ARG A 135 -2.36 -13.39 -7.56
N GLU A 136 -2.46 -14.49 -6.82
CA GLU A 136 -3.31 -15.62 -7.22
C GLU A 136 -4.77 -15.48 -6.79
N SER A 137 -5.09 -14.55 -5.91
CA SER A 137 -6.44 -14.40 -5.40
C SER A 137 -7.09 -13.12 -5.88
N ASN A 138 -8.38 -13.18 -6.19
CA ASN A 138 -9.17 -11.98 -6.45
C ASN A 138 -10.30 -11.82 -5.43
N ASP A 139 -10.15 -12.43 -4.27
CA ASP A 139 -11.10 -12.33 -3.18
C ASP A 139 -10.51 -11.47 -2.06
N ALA A 140 -11.22 -10.39 -1.68
CA ALA A 140 -10.71 -9.44 -0.69
C ALA A 140 -10.42 -10.09 0.67
N ASP A 141 -11.27 -10.99 1.11
CA ASP A 141 -11.06 -11.66 2.40
C ASP A 141 -9.84 -12.56 2.38
N ALA A 142 -9.62 -13.26 1.26
CA ALA A 142 -8.43 -14.09 1.11
C ALA A 142 -7.17 -13.25 1.07
N LEU A 143 -7.21 -12.11 0.38
CA LEU A 143 -6.07 -11.19 0.33
C LEU A 143 -5.74 -10.64 1.72
N HIS A 144 -6.77 -10.27 2.47
CA HIS A 144 -6.57 -9.78 3.84
C HIS A 144 -5.91 -10.84 4.70
N ALA A 145 -6.32 -12.09 4.56
CA ALA A 145 -5.72 -13.20 5.30
C ALA A 145 -4.24 -13.39 4.95
N VAL A 146 -3.90 -13.24 3.67
CA VAL A 146 -2.50 -13.34 3.24
C VAL A 146 -1.65 -12.21 3.82
N LEU A 147 -2.22 -11.01 3.91
CA LEU A 147 -1.51 -9.88 4.52
C LEU A 147 -1.21 -10.12 6.00
N ALA A 148 -1.99 -10.97 6.66
CA ALA A 148 -1.77 -11.31 8.07
C ALA A 148 -0.69 -12.37 8.27
N MET A 149 -0.26 -13.06 7.20
CA MET A 149 0.73 -14.13 7.29
C MET A 149 2.12 -13.56 7.57
N PRO A 150 2.94 -14.25 8.38
CA PRO A 150 4.31 -13.80 8.55
C PRO A 150 5.13 -14.08 7.29
N PRO A 151 6.08 -13.20 6.94
CA PRO A 151 6.95 -13.45 5.78
C PRO A 151 7.84 -14.68 6.05
N ALA A 152 8.02 -15.50 5.04
CA ALA A 152 8.86 -16.68 5.17
C ALA A 152 10.33 -16.31 5.41
N SER A 153 10.75 -15.16 4.88
CA SER A 153 12.14 -14.72 4.97
C SER A 153 12.52 -14.16 6.34
N THR A 154 11.59 -14.10 7.30
CA THR A 154 11.92 -13.56 8.63
C THR A 154 12.90 -14.42 9.38
N ALA A 155 13.06 -15.67 9.00
CA ALA A 155 13.99 -16.56 9.66
C ALA A 155 15.46 -16.22 9.40
N ALA A 156 15.72 -15.45 8.37
CA ALA A 156 17.09 -15.12 7.98
C ALA A 156 17.76 -14.12 8.93
#